data_53547102b8f0da39846309449dbaa838
#
_entry.id   53547102b8f0da39846309449dbaa838
#
_cell.length_a   1.000
_cell.length_b   1.000
_cell.length_c   1.000
_cell.angle_alpha   90.00
_cell.angle_beta   90.00
_cell.angle_gamma   90.00
#
_symmetry.space_group_name_H-M   'P 1'
#
loop_
_entity.id
_entity.type
_entity.pdbx_description
1 polymer ?
#
loop_
_entity_poly.entity_id
_entity_poly.type
_entity_poly.pdbx_seq_one_letter_code
_entity_poly.pdbx_strand_id
1 'polypeptide(L)'
;IENLSKTLPVIRDFDNRTYIKEDAGKILVGIFESQSIPAWDKINKVPEDFSFGEFQENFEHFEPYLATAIKRFPVLETAGIRKFFSGPESFTPDTNTLLGEVPEVKNFFVCCGLNSIGIGSGGGVGKVTAEWLINGHINEDIFCYDIKRFQKFHSDLGFIKKRITESLGDLYGMHWPFKQHKTSRNIKTLPYHDELKSFGACFGVSGGYERPMWFALDGEKTEYEYSYNYQNWYPSAEYETNNTIKNVGLFDLTPFSKFEIKSNQAHRELQKICTSNIKNEAGKCVYTHMLNPDGGIETDLTVVCIEKDHFRIISSAATRERDKFHINKHLAKDVELKDVTDDYCVFGVFGPKSRALMKSISKDNFENDNFRFSTAKYITIEGIKIWTQRLSYVGELGYELYVKSKDAKKIYELLINNGKDFNLSNCGMHAMDIMRMESGFLHWG
;
A
#
# COMPACT_ATOMS: atom_id res chain seq x y z
N ILE A 1 9.85 44.54 12.61
CA ILE A 1 8.55 45.00 13.15
C ILE A 1 8.83 45.52 14.56
N GLU A 2 8.47 46.77 14.84
CA GLU A 2 8.69 47.36 16.15
C GLU A 2 7.83 46.71 17.23
N ASN A 3 8.40 46.53 18.43
CA ASN A 3 7.73 45.97 19.60
C ASN A 3 7.21 44.53 19.44
N LEU A 4 7.80 43.70 18.57
CA LEU A 4 7.44 42.31 18.41
C LEU A 4 7.76 41.52 19.69
N SER A 5 6.78 40.83 20.25
CA SER A 5 7.01 39.95 21.41
C SER A 5 7.87 38.76 21.03
N LYS A 6 8.92 38.46 21.81
CA LYS A 6 9.78 37.29 21.64
C LYS A 6 9.11 35.95 22.01
N THR A 7 7.91 36.00 22.57
CA THR A 7 7.15 34.84 23.03
C THR A 7 5.94 34.53 22.11
N LEU A 8 5.94 35.07 20.88
CA LEU A 8 4.88 34.76 19.92
C LEU A 8 4.88 33.26 19.60
N PRO A 9 3.71 32.62 19.58
CA PRO A 9 3.61 31.24 19.15
C PRO A 9 3.94 31.11 17.65
N VAL A 10 4.40 29.93 17.25
CA VAL A 10 4.46 29.58 15.83
C VAL A 10 3.04 29.40 15.31
N ILE A 11 2.74 30.03 14.19
CA ILE A 11 1.43 29.99 13.55
C ILE A 11 1.57 29.20 12.26
N ARG A 12 0.69 28.24 12.05
CA ARG A 12 0.54 27.50 10.78
C ARG A 12 -0.83 27.79 10.21
N ASP A 13 -0.86 28.31 9.00
CA ASP A 13 -2.07 28.54 8.23
C ASP A 13 -2.15 27.47 7.13
N PHE A 14 -2.89 26.41 7.40
CA PHE A 14 -3.02 25.26 6.49
C PHE A 14 -3.74 25.63 5.19
N ASP A 15 -4.77 26.46 5.27
CA ASP A 15 -5.54 26.87 4.09
C ASP A 15 -4.70 27.67 3.10
N ASN A 16 -3.81 28.53 3.62
CA ASN A 16 -2.94 29.39 2.83
C ASN A 16 -1.51 28.84 2.68
N ARG A 17 -1.23 27.64 3.20
CA ARG A 17 0.06 26.94 3.07
C ARG A 17 1.25 27.73 3.60
N THR A 18 1.04 28.56 4.63
CA THR A 18 2.06 29.41 5.21
C THR A 18 2.30 29.09 6.68
N TYR A 19 3.49 29.35 7.14
CA TYR A 19 3.80 29.37 8.56
C TYR A 19 4.57 30.63 8.92
N ILE A 20 4.36 31.10 10.13
CA ILE A 20 4.90 32.36 10.63
C ILE A 20 5.45 32.14 12.02
N LYS A 21 6.66 32.62 12.26
CA LYS A 21 7.26 32.59 13.59
C LYS A 21 8.05 33.89 13.87
N GLU A 22 8.16 34.23 15.14
CA GLU A 22 9.16 35.20 15.59
C GLU A 22 10.56 34.62 15.46
N ASP A 23 11.51 35.40 14.98
CA ASP A 23 12.91 35.03 14.83
C ASP A 23 13.83 36.23 15.06
N ALA A 24 14.44 36.29 16.23
CA ALA A 24 15.36 37.35 16.64
C ALA A 24 14.83 38.79 16.41
N GLY A 25 13.62 39.08 16.85
CA GLY A 25 12.97 40.39 16.73
C GLY A 25 12.38 40.65 15.33
N LYS A 26 12.26 39.65 14.48
CA LYS A 26 11.68 39.72 13.13
C LYS A 26 10.60 38.65 12.96
N ILE A 27 9.86 38.73 11.87
CA ILE A 27 8.95 37.68 11.46
C ILE A 27 9.61 36.91 10.34
N LEU A 28 9.71 35.58 10.50
CA LEU A 28 9.98 34.63 9.44
C LEU A 28 8.63 34.19 8.87
N VAL A 29 8.47 34.33 7.55
CA VAL A 29 7.35 33.78 6.80
C VAL A 29 7.88 32.65 5.91
N GLY A 30 7.37 31.46 6.07
CA GLY A 30 7.71 30.32 5.23
C GLY A 30 6.48 29.70 4.60
N ILE A 31 6.69 28.88 3.59
CA ILE A 31 5.63 28.23 2.81
C ILE A 31 5.91 26.75 2.63
N PHE A 32 4.82 26.00 2.39
CA PHE A 32 4.86 24.69 1.77
C PHE A 32 4.00 24.75 0.50
N GLU A 33 4.65 24.89 -0.63
CA GLU A 33 4.00 25.07 -1.91
C GLU A 33 3.12 23.89 -2.31
N SER A 34 2.08 24.14 -3.11
CA SER A 34 1.19 23.10 -3.64
C SER A 34 1.86 22.19 -4.67
N GLN A 35 2.92 22.69 -5.32
CA GLN A 35 3.74 21.97 -6.27
C GLN A 35 5.19 22.35 -6.07
N SER A 36 6.00 21.42 -5.57
CA SER A 36 7.43 21.64 -5.38
C SER A 36 8.20 21.58 -6.69
N ILE A 37 9.34 22.25 -6.72
CA ILE A 37 10.26 22.21 -7.86
C ILE A 37 11.42 21.27 -7.50
N PRO A 38 11.65 20.18 -8.27
CA PRO A 38 12.78 19.30 -8.02
C PRO A 38 14.10 20.05 -8.14
N ALA A 39 14.91 20.01 -7.08
CA ALA A 39 16.26 20.56 -7.10
C ALA A 39 17.16 19.75 -8.04
N TRP A 40 18.03 20.42 -8.79
CA TRP A 40 18.99 19.80 -9.71
C TRP A 40 18.35 18.81 -10.71
N ASP A 41 17.15 19.12 -11.17
CA ASP A 41 16.36 18.24 -12.05
C ASP A 41 17.13 17.77 -13.31
N LYS A 42 17.99 18.62 -13.87
CA LYS A 42 18.78 18.31 -15.08
C LYS A 42 19.87 17.27 -14.85
N ILE A 43 20.49 17.25 -13.66
CA ILE A 43 21.61 16.35 -13.33
C ILE A 43 21.21 15.17 -12.45
N ASN A 44 19.99 15.16 -11.88
CA ASN A 44 19.43 14.08 -11.07
C ASN A 44 20.28 13.66 -9.86
N LYS A 45 21.14 14.54 -9.36
CA LYS A 45 21.95 14.31 -8.16
C LYS A 45 22.27 15.62 -7.46
N VAL A 46 22.54 15.55 -6.17
CA VAL A 46 23.15 16.67 -5.45
C VAL A 46 24.58 16.85 -5.94
N PRO A 47 25.03 18.05 -6.34
CA PRO A 47 26.43 18.30 -6.68
C PRO A 47 27.36 17.94 -5.52
N GLU A 48 28.51 17.35 -5.80
CA GLU A 48 29.45 16.88 -4.77
C GLU A 48 30.06 18.03 -3.95
N ASP A 49 30.13 19.21 -4.55
CA ASP A 49 30.65 20.45 -3.94
C ASP A 49 29.55 21.27 -3.25
N PHE A 50 28.27 20.83 -3.29
CA PHE A 50 27.18 21.56 -2.65
C PHE A 50 27.20 21.34 -1.13
N SER A 51 27.44 22.45 -0.39
CA SER A 51 27.43 22.44 1.08
C SER A 51 26.95 23.79 1.59
N PHE A 52 25.98 23.79 2.51
CA PHE A 52 25.41 25.01 3.11
C PHE A 52 24.97 26.09 2.11
N GLY A 53 24.68 25.69 0.87
CA GLY A 53 24.31 26.60 -0.21
C GLY A 53 22.81 26.98 -0.17
N GLU A 54 22.53 28.15 -0.71
CA GLU A 54 21.18 28.64 -0.96
C GLU A 54 20.93 28.65 -2.48
N PHE A 55 19.69 28.51 -2.91
CA PHE A 55 19.30 28.70 -4.32
C PHE A 55 19.12 30.19 -4.61
N GLN A 56 19.14 30.52 -5.91
CA GLN A 56 18.76 31.85 -6.34
C GLN A 56 17.34 32.16 -5.90
N GLU A 57 17.12 33.39 -5.46
CA GLU A 57 15.83 33.89 -5.03
C GLU A 57 14.77 33.74 -6.13
N ASN A 58 13.60 33.21 -5.78
CA ASN A 58 12.46 33.07 -6.68
C ASN A 58 11.24 33.75 -6.09
N PHE A 59 11.20 35.07 -6.23
CA PHE A 59 10.12 35.87 -5.68
C PHE A 59 8.78 35.62 -6.39
N GLU A 60 8.77 35.39 -7.70
CA GLU A 60 7.55 35.08 -8.45
C GLU A 60 6.86 33.82 -7.92
N HIS A 61 7.63 32.80 -7.54
CA HIS A 61 7.09 31.58 -6.93
C HIS A 61 6.52 31.84 -5.53
N PHE A 62 7.12 32.75 -4.77
CA PHE A 62 6.74 33.05 -3.39
C PHE A 62 5.56 34.05 -3.30
N GLU A 63 5.44 34.98 -4.25
CA GLU A 63 4.51 36.11 -4.23
C GLU A 63 3.04 35.71 -3.94
N PRO A 64 2.46 34.66 -4.57
CA PRO A 64 1.07 34.28 -4.29
C PRO A 64 0.82 33.89 -2.83
N TYR A 65 1.79 33.24 -2.20
CA TYR A 65 1.73 32.85 -0.79
C TYR A 65 1.95 34.04 0.15
N LEU A 66 2.86 34.95 -0.21
CA LEU A 66 3.05 36.19 0.52
C LEU A 66 1.77 37.05 0.51
N ALA A 67 1.09 37.13 -0.61
CA ALA A 67 -0.19 37.86 -0.72
C ALA A 67 -1.26 37.28 0.23
N THR A 68 -1.32 35.99 0.43
CA THR A 68 -2.22 35.36 1.41
C THR A 68 -1.76 35.60 2.85
N ALA A 69 -0.44 35.56 3.11
CA ALA A 69 0.12 35.85 4.41
C ALA A 69 -0.16 37.34 4.83
N ILE A 70 -0.07 38.28 3.89
CA ILE A 70 -0.41 39.71 4.13
C ILE A 70 -1.89 39.85 4.54
N LYS A 71 -2.82 39.13 3.87
CA LYS A 71 -4.24 39.16 4.26
C LYS A 71 -4.45 38.70 5.70
N ARG A 72 -3.69 37.73 6.16
CA ARG A 72 -3.75 37.21 7.53
C ARG A 72 -3.03 38.11 8.53
N PHE A 73 -1.92 38.70 8.11
CA PHE A 73 -1.05 39.61 8.92
C PHE A 73 -0.76 40.90 8.15
N PRO A 74 -1.68 41.90 8.19
CA PRO A 74 -1.56 43.12 7.39
C PRO A 74 -0.26 43.90 7.64
N VAL A 75 0.36 43.73 8.80
CA VAL A 75 1.66 44.38 9.11
C VAL A 75 2.77 43.98 8.12
N LEU A 76 2.64 42.86 7.42
CA LEU A 76 3.59 42.39 6.40
C LEU A 76 3.55 43.24 5.13
N GLU A 77 2.44 43.98 4.87
CA GLU A 77 2.30 44.83 3.67
C GLU A 77 3.32 45.95 3.62
N THR A 78 3.63 46.49 4.79
CA THR A 78 4.59 47.62 4.93
C THR A 78 5.95 47.18 5.46
N ALA A 79 6.11 45.90 5.82
CA ALA A 79 7.36 45.39 6.34
C ALA A 79 8.37 45.17 5.21
N GLY A 80 9.58 45.68 5.35
CA GLY A 80 10.67 45.39 4.43
C GLY A 80 11.18 43.95 4.59
N ILE A 81 11.56 43.31 3.49
CA ILE A 81 12.20 42.01 3.49
C ILE A 81 13.70 42.21 3.77
N ARG A 82 14.17 41.68 4.88
CA ARG A 82 15.59 41.74 5.25
C ARG A 82 16.41 40.64 4.56
N LYS A 83 15.89 39.44 4.48
CA LYS A 83 16.51 38.32 3.84
C LYS A 83 15.42 37.48 3.18
N PHE A 84 15.64 37.15 1.93
CA PHE A 84 14.89 36.11 1.19
C PHE A 84 15.86 34.99 0.95
N PHE A 85 15.44 33.74 1.19
CA PHE A 85 16.30 32.59 0.95
C PHE A 85 15.47 31.35 0.58
N SER A 86 16.07 30.47 -0.19
CA SER A 86 15.52 29.18 -0.59
C SER A 86 16.64 28.15 -0.54
N GLY A 87 16.36 26.99 0.01
CA GLY A 87 17.30 25.87 0.11
C GLY A 87 16.66 24.55 -0.27
N PRO A 88 17.47 23.55 -0.63
CA PRO A 88 16.94 22.22 -0.92
C PRO A 88 16.52 21.49 0.35
N GLU A 89 15.43 20.78 0.28
CA GLU A 89 14.98 19.85 1.30
C GLU A 89 14.80 18.46 0.75
N SER A 90 14.91 17.43 1.61
CA SER A 90 14.69 16.04 1.24
C SER A 90 13.29 15.58 1.61
N PHE A 91 12.55 15.11 0.63
CA PHE A 91 11.23 14.52 0.82
C PHE A 91 11.17 13.10 0.27
N THR A 92 10.40 12.26 0.94
CA THR A 92 10.10 10.89 0.51
C THR A 92 8.79 10.86 -0.28
N PRO A 93 8.52 9.80 -1.07
CA PRO A 93 7.30 9.68 -1.86
C PRO A 93 5.98 9.71 -1.07
N ASP A 94 6.02 9.41 0.22
CA ASP A 94 4.88 9.36 1.14
C ASP A 94 4.99 10.34 2.31
N THR A 95 5.98 11.24 2.29
CA THR A 95 6.29 12.21 3.35
C THR A 95 6.57 11.61 4.74
N ASN A 96 6.87 10.32 4.82
CA ASN A 96 7.31 9.66 6.05
C ASN A 96 8.82 9.42 6.05
N THR A 97 9.46 9.55 7.20
CA THR A 97 10.90 9.32 7.37
C THR A 97 11.31 7.91 6.95
N LEU A 98 12.55 7.72 6.50
CA LEU A 98 13.14 6.42 6.20
C LEU A 98 13.95 5.93 7.39
N LEU A 99 13.49 4.87 8.04
CA LEU A 99 14.16 4.24 9.17
C LEU A 99 14.40 2.74 8.91
N GLY A 100 15.45 2.20 9.54
CA GLY A 100 15.64 0.78 9.67
C GLY A 100 16.67 0.17 8.77
N GLU A 101 16.78 -1.16 8.83
CA GLU A 101 17.75 -1.95 8.07
C GLU A 101 17.31 -2.06 6.61
N VAL A 102 18.23 -1.71 5.71
CA VAL A 102 18.02 -1.77 4.25
C VAL A 102 18.01 -3.24 3.80
N PRO A 103 17.00 -3.69 3.03
CA PRO A 103 16.89 -5.11 2.64
C PRO A 103 18.07 -5.64 1.83
N GLU A 104 18.72 -4.77 1.03
CA GLU A 104 19.79 -5.15 0.11
C GLU A 104 21.16 -5.29 0.77
N VAL A 105 21.36 -4.68 1.96
CA VAL A 105 22.67 -4.64 2.60
C VAL A 105 22.53 -4.92 4.10
N LYS A 106 22.92 -6.13 4.49
CA LYS A 106 22.86 -6.58 5.89
C LYS A 106 23.64 -5.64 6.82
N ASN A 107 23.04 -5.32 7.97
CA ASN A 107 23.58 -4.42 9.01
C ASN A 107 23.80 -2.96 8.52
N PHE A 108 23.20 -2.56 7.42
CA PHE A 108 23.19 -1.18 6.97
C PHE A 108 21.86 -0.53 7.35
N PHE A 109 21.90 0.39 8.29
CA PHE A 109 20.72 1.12 8.78
C PHE A 109 20.66 2.53 8.21
N VAL A 110 19.46 2.98 7.91
CA VAL A 110 19.20 4.35 7.49
C VAL A 110 18.33 5.08 8.51
N CYS A 111 18.58 6.39 8.65
CA CYS A 111 17.76 7.34 9.37
C CYS A 111 17.81 8.66 8.60
N CYS A 112 16.95 8.83 7.61
CA CYS A 112 16.99 9.96 6.67
C CYS A 112 15.61 10.29 6.11
N GLY A 113 15.55 11.27 5.20
CA GLY A 113 14.28 11.68 4.58
C GLY A 113 13.31 12.26 5.61
N LEU A 114 13.76 13.21 6.44
CA LEU A 114 12.99 13.72 7.58
C LEU A 114 11.90 14.74 7.20
N ASN A 115 11.69 15.00 5.91
CA ASN A 115 10.54 15.74 5.37
C ASN A 115 10.26 17.07 6.09
N SER A 116 11.30 17.92 6.24
CA SER A 116 11.24 19.24 6.91
C SER A 116 10.91 19.24 8.42
N ILE A 117 10.79 18.07 9.05
CA ILE A 117 10.48 17.96 10.49
C ILE A 117 11.66 17.41 11.32
N GLY A 118 12.88 17.36 10.74
CA GLY A 118 14.04 16.71 11.34
C GLY A 118 14.43 17.26 12.71
N ILE A 119 14.31 18.57 12.94
CA ILE A 119 14.62 19.18 14.24
C ILE A 119 13.65 18.67 15.31
N GLY A 120 12.36 18.63 15.02
CA GLY A 120 11.34 18.15 15.95
C GLY A 120 11.36 16.65 16.18
N SER A 121 11.68 15.86 15.15
CA SER A 121 11.64 14.39 15.21
C SER A 121 12.99 13.74 15.52
N GLY A 122 14.11 14.48 15.42
CA GLY A 122 15.46 13.94 15.51
C GLY A 122 15.75 13.13 16.78
N GLY A 123 15.27 13.55 17.94
CA GLY A 123 15.40 12.81 19.19
C GLY A 123 14.66 11.48 19.17
N GLY A 124 13.42 11.48 18.68
CA GLY A 124 12.57 10.27 18.57
C GLY A 124 13.13 9.24 17.59
N VAL A 125 13.43 9.68 16.36
CA VAL A 125 13.99 8.76 15.35
C VAL A 125 15.37 8.24 15.74
N GLY A 126 16.19 9.07 16.41
CA GLY A 126 17.49 8.64 16.94
C GLY A 126 17.35 7.56 18.01
N LYS A 127 16.42 7.74 18.96
CA LYS A 127 16.12 6.74 19.99
C LYS A 127 15.69 5.41 19.37
N VAL A 128 14.66 5.44 18.52
CA VAL A 128 14.10 4.25 17.86
C VAL A 128 15.18 3.51 17.05
N THR A 129 16.00 4.24 16.28
CA THR A 129 17.07 3.63 15.50
C THR A 129 18.12 2.97 16.38
N ALA A 130 18.50 3.62 17.50
CA ALA A 130 19.46 3.05 18.44
C ALA A 130 18.94 1.78 19.12
N GLU A 131 17.69 1.78 19.57
CA GLU A 131 17.02 0.61 20.15
C GLU A 131 16.93 -0.54 19.15
N TRP A 132 16.58 -0.25 17.91
CA TRP A 132 16.53 -1.24 16.83
C TRP A 132 17.89 -1.87 16.54
N LEU A 133 18.95 -1.06 16.49
CA LEU A 133 20.33 -1.54 16.31
C LEU A 133 20.79 -2.44 17.46
N ILE A 134 20.44 -2.10 18.70
CA ILE A 134 20.87 -2.86 19.90
C ILE A 134 20.10 -4.17 20.02
N ASN A 135 18.78 -4.13 19.83
CA ASN A 135 17.90 -5.27 20.08
C ASN A 135 17.70 -6.16 18.82
N GLY A 136 18.06 -5.68 17.63
CA GLY A 136 17.85 -6.37 16.35
C GLY A 136 16.39 -6.38 15.87
N HIS A 137 15.48 -5.75 16.61
CA HIS A 137 14.06 -5.54 16.28
C HIS A 137 13.56 -4.30 17.02
N ILE A 138 12.34 -3.88 16.72
CA ILE A 138 11.65 -2.75 17.37
C ILE A 138 10.26 -3.18 17.79
N ASN A 139 9.80 -2.71 18.95
CA ASN A 139 8.48 -3.03 19.50
C ASN A 139 7.43 -1.98 19.22
N GLU A 140 7.86 -0.76 18.91
CA GLU A 140 6.95 0.31 18.52
C GLU A 140 6.38 0.04 17.12
N ASP A 141 5.11 0.38 16.93
CA ASP A 141 4.49 0.36 15.62
C ASP A 141 5.01 1.53 14.78
N ILE A 142 6.07 1.27 14.04
CA ILE A 142 6.74 2.24 13.16
C ILE A 142 6.72 1.80 11.70
N PHE A 143 5.82 0.91 11.31
CA PHE A 143 5.77 0.38 9.95
C PHE A 143 5.72 1.49 8.89
N CYS A 144 4.99 2.58 9.15
CA CYS A 144 4.93 3.74 8.26
C CYS A 144 6.29 4.47 8.06
N TYR A 145 7.30 4.19 8.89
CA TYR A 145 8.66 4.74 8.77
C TYR A 145 9.68 3.71 8.30
N ASP A 146 9.37 2.39 8.41
CA ASP A 146 10.30 1.34 7.97
C ASP A 146 10.57 1.44 6.47
N ILE A 147 11.86 1.52 6.08
CA ILE A 147 12.26 1.60 4.67
C ILE A 147 11.70 0.42 3.84
N LYS A 148 11.45 -0.71 4.47
CA LYS A 148 10.87 -1.92 3.84
C LYS A 148 9.39 -1.78 3.43
N ARG A 149 8.73 -0.64 3.72
CA ARG A 149 7.43 -0.30 3.12
C ARG A 149 7.53 0.01 1.62
N PHE A 150 8.72 0.37 1.15
CA PHE A 150 8.97 0.65 -0.25
C PHE A 150 9.34 -0.61 -1.04
N GLN A 151 8.86 -0.68 -2.27
CA GLN A 151 9.21 -1.69 -3.26
C GLN A 151 10.13 -1.10 -4.30
N LYS A 152 10.78 -1.94 -5.11
CA LYS A 152 11.78 -1.53 -6.09
C LYS A 152 11.33 -0.38 -7.03
N PHE A 153 10.07 -0.35 -7.45
CA PHE A 153 9.58 0.71 -8.34
C PHE A 153 9.60 2.11 -7.71
N HIS A 154 9.59 2.20 -6.39
CA HIS A 154 9.70 3.49 -5.69
C HIS A 154 11.08 4.14 -5.82
N SER A 155 12.10 3.41 -6.28
CA SER A 155 13.44 3.97 -6.56
C SER A 155 13.60 4.53 -7.98
N ASP A 156 12.57 4.42 -8.83
CA ASP A 156 12.57 5.03 -10.15
C ASP A 156 12.53 6.56 -10.05
N LEU A 157 13.48 7.23 -10.69
CA LEU A 157 13.60 8.70 -10.60
C LEU A 157 12.39 9.44 -11.19
N GLY A 158 11.77 8.90 -12.23
CA GLY A 158 10.57 9.48 -12.81
C GLY A 158 9.38 9.36 -11.87
N PHE A 159 9.28 8.22 -11.17
CA PHE A 159 8.30 8.02 -10.09
C PHE A 159 8.53 9.03 -8.96
N ILE A 160 9.75 9.09 -8.43
CA ILE A 160 10.13 9.92 -7.27
C ILE A 160 9.80 11.39 -7.54
N LYS A 161 10.26 11.95 -8.66
CA LYS A 161 10.05 13.36 -8.99
C LYS A 161 8.58 13.76 -9.00
N LYS A 162 7.76 13.00 -9.72
CA LYS A 162 6.30 13.29 -9.83
C LYS A 162 5.59 13.09 -8.50
N ARG A 163 5.90 12.00 -7.78
CA ARG A 163 5.23 11.66 -6.54
C ARG A 163 5.61 12.63 -5.42
N ILE A 164 6.88 13.01 -5.25
CA ILE A 164 7.31 13.94 -4.22
C ILE A 164 6.69 15.33 -4.45
N THR A 165 6.62 15.78 -5.69
CA THR A 165 5.95 17.05 -6.02
C THR A 165 4.50 17.07 -5.52
N GLU A 166 3.73 16.00 -5.73
CA GLU A 166 2.37 15.87 -5.23
C GLU A 166 2.32 15.73 -3.71
N SER A 167 3.14 14.83 -3.15
CA SER A 167 3.13 14.52 -1.71
C SER A 167 3.51 15.73 -0.86
N LEU A 168 4.47 16.54 -1.29
CA LEU A 168 4.78 17.81 -0.64
C LEU A 168 3.58 18.77 -0.68
N GLY A 169 2.91 18.87 -1.83
CA GLY A 169 1.70 19.65 -1.96
C GLY A 169 0.58 19.21 -1.03
N ASP A 170 0.53 17.92 -0.71
CA ASP A 170 -0.46 17.34 0.20
C ASP A 170 -0.12 17.52 1.69
N LEU A 171 1.11 17.96 2.04
CA LEU A 171 1.54 18.12 3.43
C LEU A 171 0.64 19.09 4.24
N TYR A 172 0.11 20.12 3.58
CA TYR A 172 -0.88 21.05 4.13
C TYR A 172 -2.31 20.77 3.62
N GLY A 173 -2.49 19.69 2.85
CA GLY A 173 -3.78 19.28 2.34
C GLY A 173 -4.59 18.48 3.37
N MET A 174 -5.85 18.24 3.04
CA MET A 174 -6.70 17.37 3.84
C MET A 174 -6.27 15.90 3.67
N HIS A 175 -6.04 15.21 4.78
CA HIS A 175 -5.69 13.79 4.82
C HIS A 175 -6.97 12.94 4.88
N TRP A 176 -7.62 12.80 3.73
CA TRP A 176 -8.82 12.00 3.61
C TRP A 176 -8.53 10.51 3.76
N PRO A 177 -9.39 9.74 4.41
CA PRO A 177 -9.33 8.28 4.36
C PRO A 177 -9.35 7.79 2.90
N PHE A 178 -8.55 6.75 2.61
CA PHE A 178 -8.42 6.17 1.26
C PHE A 178 -7.94 7.13 0.17
N LYS A 179 -7.37 8.27 0.55
CA LYS A 179 -6.85 9.25 -0.42
C LYS A 179 -5.86 8.58 -1.38
N GLN A 180 -6.11 8.76 -2.68
CA GLN A 180 -5.28 8.24 -3.74
C GLN A 180 -4.43 9.35 -4.36
N HIS A 181 -3.16 9.06 -4.59
CA HIS A 181 -2.31 9.95 -5.37
C HIS A 181 -2.74 9.95 -6.84
N LYS A 182 -2.57 11.09 -7.51
CA LYS A 182 -2.88 11.30 -8.93
C LYS A 182 -1.67 11.06 -9.83
N THR A 183 -0.46 11.31 -9.31
CA THR A 183 0.80 11.12 -10.06
C THR A 183 1.32 9.71 -9.94
N SER A 184 2.22 9.33 -10.84
CA SER A 184 2.91 8.02 -10.85
C SER A 184 1.94 6.85 -10.69
N ARG A 185 0.84 6.89 -11.46
CA ARG A 185 -0.17 5.84 -11.57
C ARG A 185 0.22 4.83 -12.66
N ASN A 186 -0.47 3.72 -12.72
CA ASN A 186 -0.30 2.65 -13.71
C ASN A 186 1.12 2.03 -13.71
N ILE A 187 1.76 1.92 -12.54
CA ILE A 187 3.06 1.25 -12.41
C ILE A 187 2.93 -0.23 -12.74
N LYS A 188 1.89 -0.88 -12.22
CA LYS A 188 1.51 -2.25 -12.56
C LYS A 188 0.02 -2.27 -12.88
N THR A 189 -0.31 -2.79 -14.06
CA THR A 189 -1.69 -3.01 -14.49
C THR A 189 -1.96 -4.51 -14.67
N LEU A 190 -3.20 -4.90 -14.49
CA LEU A 190 -3.64 -6.28 -14.69
C LEU A 190 -3.79 -6.57 -16.19
N PRO A 191 -3.64 -7.84 -16.64
CA PRO A 191 -3.88 -8.21 -18.04
C PRO A 191 -5.30 -7.94 -18.55
N TYR A 192 -6.25 -7.72 -17.64
CA TYR A 192 -7.67 -7.39 -17.88
C TYR A 192 -8.05 -6.01 -17.34
N HIS A 193 -7.08 -5.11 -17.23
CA HIS A 193 -7.29 -3.76 -16.68
C HIS A 193 -8.31 -2.93 -17.47
N ASP A 194 -8.27 -3.00 -18.81
CA ASP A 194 -9.18 -2.26 -19.67
C ASP A 194 -10.62 -2.79 -19.56
N GLU A 195 -10.78 -4.10 -19.36
CA GLU A 195 -12.08 -4.72 -19.09
C GLU A 195 -12.65 -4.21 -17.76
N LEU A 196 -11.85 -4.20 -16.68
CA LEU A 196 -12.28 -3.63 -15.39
C LEU A 196 -12.71 -2.16 -15.56
N LYS A 197 -11.94 -1.39 -16.31
CA LYS A 197 -12.23 0.00 -16.59
C LYS A 197 -13.56 0.18 -17.33
N SER A 198 -13.84 -0.70 -18.29
CA SER A 198 -15.10 -0.69 -19.05
C SER A 198 -16.33 -1.02 -18.20
N PHE A 199 -16.13 -1.73 -17.09
CA PHE A 199 -17.16 -2.00 -16.08
C PHE A 199 -17.28 -0.90 -15.00
N GLY A 200 -16.61 0.23 -15.17
CA GLY A 200 -16.70 1.36 -14.24
C GLY A 200 -15.81 1.23 -13.00
N ALA A 201 -14.72 0.45 -13.07
CA ALA A 201 -13.79 0.33 -11.94
C ALA A 201 -13.16 1.68 -11.56
N CYS A 202 -13.26 2.05 -10.30
CA CYS A 202 -12.45 3.09 -9.69
C CYS A 202 -11.23 2.45 -9.04
N PHE A 203 -10.04 2.92 -9.40
CA PHE A 203 -8.79 2.28 -8.97
C PHE A 203 -8.10 3.00 -7.82
N GLY A 204 -7.55 2.20 -6.90
CA GLY A 204 -6.54 2.59 -5.92
C GLY A 204 -5.25 1.79 -6.12
N VAL A 205 -4.14 2.29 -5.57
CA VAL A 205 -2.83 1.63 -5.70
C VAL A 205 -2.56 0.73 -4.50
N SER A 206 -2.18 -0.53 -4.77
CA SER A 206 -1.73 -1.47 -3.76
C SER A 206 -0.55 -2.29 -4.28
N GLY A 207 0.62 -2.22 -3.62
CA GLY A 207 1.84 -2.91 -4.08
C GLY A 207 2.29 -2.51 -5.49
N GLY A 208 1.92 -1.31 -5.94
CA GLY A 208 2.14 -0.79 -7.29
C GLY A 208 1.08 -1.18 -8.31
N TYR A 209 0.17 -2.09 -7.98
CA TYR A 209 -0.96 -2.47 -8.84
C TYR A 209 -2.11 -1.47 -8.75
N GLU A 210 -2.70 -1.15 -9.90
CA GLU A 210 -4.01 -0.52 -9.98
C GLU A 210 -5.06 -1.58 -9.64
N ARG A 211 -5.67 -1.47 -8.46
CA ARG A 211 -6.66 -2.42 -7.94
C ARG A 211 -8.03 -1.75 -7.85
N PRO A 212 -9.13 -2.41 -8.28
CA PRO A 212 -10.47 -1.88 -8.10
C PRO A 212 -10.80 -1.65 -6.62
N MET A 213 -11.23 -0.46 -6.29
CA MET A 213 -11.73 -0.10 -4.97
C MET A 213 -13.24 -0.23 -4.87
N TRP A 214 -13.95 0.14 -5.95
CA TRP A 214 -15.37 -0.14 -6.21
C TRP A 214 -15.65 -0.07 -7.71
N PHE A 215 -16.83 -0.46 -8.13
CA PHE A 215 -17.34 -0.30 -9.49
C PHE A 215 -18.52 0.65 -9.48
N ALA A 216 -18.37 1.79 -10.16
CA ALA A 216 -19.37 2.83 -10.22
C ALA A 216 -20.67 2.32 -10.85
N LEU A 217 -21.81 2.61 -10.22
CA LEU A 217 -23.13 2.37 -10.80
C LEU A 217 -23.42 3.35 -11.94
N ASP A 218 -24.43 3.05 -12.73
CA ASP A 218 -24.81 3.89 -13.88
C ASP A 218 -25.04 5.35 -13.45
N GLY A 219 -24.28 6.26 -14.09
CA GLY A 219 -24.32 7.69 -13.80
C GLY A 219 -23.40 8.18 -12.67
N GLU A 220 -22.72 7.28 -11.98
CA GLU A 220 -21.74 7.64 -10.96
C GLU A 220 -20.34 7.88 -11.55
N LYS A 221 -19.51 8.63 -10.80
CA LYS A 221 -18.10 8.88 -11.18
C LYS A 221 -17.20 7.71 -10.80
N THR A 222 -16.21 7.44 -11.64
CA THR A 222 -15.17 6.42 -11.41
C THR A 222 -13.93 6.97 -10.69
N GLU A 223 -14.11 7.99 -9.86
CA GLU A 223 -13.05 8.60 -9.07
C GLU A 223 -13.55 8.99 -7.67
N TYR A 224 -12.64 9.10 -6.70
CA TYR A 224 -12.98 9.54 -5.34
C TYR A 224 -13.43 11.00 -5.31
N GLU A 225 -14.58 11.25 -4.70
CA GLU A 225 -15.05 12.57 -4.27
C GLU A 225 -15.05 12.60 -2.74
N TYR A 226 -13.96 13.12 -2.17
CA TYR A 226 -13.80 13.14 -0.72
C TYR A 226 -14.74 14.12 -0.05
N SER A 227 -15.40 13.69 1.02
CA SER A 227 -16.42 14.46 1.73
C SER A 227 -16.45 14.13 3.22
N TYR A 228 -16.92 15.06 4.04
CA TYR A 228 -17.29 14.81 5.45
C TYR A 228 -18.63 14.10 5.59
N ASN A 229 -19.44 14.05 4.53
CA ASN A 229 -20.67 13.29 4.44
C ASN A 229 -20.39 11.84 3.98
N TYR A 230 -21.43 11.14 3.52
CA TYR A 230 -21.23 9.84 2.86
C TYR A 230 -20.30 9.99 1.65
N GLN A 231 -19.39 9.05 1.56
CA GLN A 231 -18.46 9.01 0.43
C GLN A 231 -19.19 8.57 -0.84
N ASN A 232 -18.78 9.09 -1.99
CA ASN A 232 -19.44 8.80 -3.26
C ASN A 232 -19.38 7.32 -3.68
N TRP A 233 -18.43 6.55 -3.16
CA TRP A 233 -18.31 5.11 -3.42
C TRP A 233 -19.27 4.24 -2.58
N TYR A 234 -19.93 4.81 -1.56
CA TYR A 234 -20.73 4.05 -0.61
C TYR A 234 -21.90 3.29 -1.26
N PRO A 235 -22.73 3.88 -2.14
CA PRO A 235 -23.82 3.15 -2.80
C PRO A 235 -23.33 1.97 -3.64
N SER A 236 -22.21 2.14 -4.36
CA SER A 236 -21.59 1.06 -5.13
C SER A 236 -21.10 -0.07 -4.24
N ALA A 237 -20.39 0.24 -3.15
CA ALA A 237 -19.90 -0.77 -2.21
C ALA A 237 -21.06 -1.50 -1.49
N GLU A 238 -22.14 -0.81 -1.17
CA GLU A 238 -23.37 -1.41 -0.62
C GLU A 238 -23.99 -2.38 -1.63
N TYR A 239 -24.12 -2.00 -2.90
CA TYR A 239 -24.61 -2.87 -3.95
C TYR A 239 -23.76 -4.13 -4.11
N GLU A 240 -22.43 -3.97 -4.21
CA GLU A 240 -21.46 -5.06 -4.36
C GLU A 240 -21.53 -6.04 -3.18
N THR A 241 -21.61 -5.52 -1.96
CA THR A 241 -21.77 -6.28 -0.71
C THR A 241 -23.06 -7.09 -0.74
N ASN A 242 -24.18 -6.42 -0.97
CA ASN A 242 -25.50 -7.06 -1.01
C ASN A 242 -25.62 -8.11 -2.11
N ASN A 243 -25.00 -7.85 -3.28
CA ASN A 243 -24.98 -8.82 -4.36
C ASN A 243 -24.13 -10.04 -4.02
N THR A 244 -22.96 -9.85 -3.40
CA THR A 244 -22.07 -10.95 -3.00
C THR A 244 -22.75 -11.86 -1.97
N ILE A 245 -23.43 -11.30 -0.97
CA ILE A 245 -24.17 -12.06 0.05
C ILE A 245 -25.29 -12.93 -0.58
N LYS A 246 -25.92 -12.48 -1.66
CA LYS A 246 -27.06 -13.17 -2.30
C LYS A 246 -26.68 -14.03 -3.48
N ASN A 247 -25.61 -13.70 -4.17
CA ASN A 247 -25.24 -14.24 -5.48
C ASN A 247 -23.76 -14.61 -5.56
N VAL A 248 -22.98 -13.86 -6.41
CA VAL A 248 -21.53 -14.02 -6.59
C VAL A 248 -20.87 -12.66 -6.76
N GLY A 249 -19.85 -12.39 -5.95
CA GLY A 249 -18.89 -11.30 -6.15
C GLY A 249 -17.58 -11.81 -6.73
N LEU A 250 -17.04 -11.08 -7.70
CA LEU A 250 -15.71 -11.32 -8.27
C LEU A 250 -14.76 -10.22 -7.82
N PHE A 251 -13.78 -10.60 -7.00
CA PHE A 251 -12.78 -9.71 -6.40
C PHE A 251 -11.41 -9.93 -7.00
N ASP A 252 -10.66 -8.84 -7.22
CA ASP A 252 -9.25 -8.94 -7.59
C ASP A 252 -8.35 -8.98 -6.35
N LEU A 253 -7.69 -10.12 -6.15
CA LEU A 253 -6.74 -10.38 -5.06
C LEU A 253 -5.29 -10.42 -5.54
N THR A 254 -5.04 -10.02 -6.78
CA THR A 254 -3.72 -10.08 -7.41
C THR A 254 -2.62 -9.34 -6.63
N PRO A 255 -2.86 -8.19 -6.00
CA PRO A 255 -1.82 -7.47 -5.28
C PRO A 255 -1.24 -8.20 -4.06
N PHE A 256 -1.97 -9.15 -3.45
CA PHE A 256 -1.43 -9.91 -2.32
C PHE A 256 -0.10 -10.57 -2.67
N SER A 257 0.86 -10.49 -1.74
CA SER A 257 2.19 -11.05 -1.92
C SER A 257 2.14 -12.57 -1.95
N LYS A 258 2.91 -13.18 -2.84
CA LYS A 258 3.00 -14.64 -3.02
C LYS A 258 4.46 -15.04 -3.04
N PHE A 259 4.88 -15.79 -2.02
CA PHE A 259 6.23 -16.33 -1.94
C PHE A 259 6.18 -17.85 -1.99
N GLU A 260 7.20 -18.48 -2.53
CA GLU A 260 7.31 -19.93 -2.55
C GLU A 260 8.63 -20.39 -1.93
N ILE A 261 8.55 -21.49 -1.18
CA ILE A 261 9.70 -22.23 -0.64
C ILE A 261 9.56 -23.69 -1.10
N LYS A 262 10.61 -24.19 -1.78
CA LYS A 262 10.67 -25.58 -2.19
C LYS A 262 11.99 -26.20 -1.75
N SER A 263 11.95 -26.99 -0.68
CA SER A 263 13.10 -27.64 -0.08
C SER A 263 12.63 -28.74 0.87
N ASN A 264 13.38 -29.81 1.01
CA ASN A 264 13.13 -30.84 2.04
C ASN A 264 13.20 -30.31 3.47
N GLN A 265 13.70 -29.09 3.67
CA GLN A 265 13.72 -28.38 4.94
C GLN A 265 12.56 -27.38 5.09
N ALA A 266 11.80 -27.08 4.03
CA ALA A 266 10.81 -26.01 3.99
C ALA A 266 9.79 -26.11 5.15
N HIS A 267 9.23 -27.28 5.38
CA HIS A 267 8.29 -27.49 6.49
C HIS A 267 8.89 -27.16 7.85
N ARG A 268 10.11 -27.65 8.11
CA ARG A 268 10.80 -27.40 9.39
C ARG A 268 11.11 -25.90 9.57
N GLU A 269 11.56 -25.25 8.52
CA GLU A 269 11.90 -23.82 8.58
C GLU A 269 10.65 -22.95 8.78
N LEU A 270 9.56 -23.22 8.08
CA LEU A 270 8.28 -22.54 8.28
C LEU A 270 7.72 -22.77 9.68
N GLN A 271 7.82 -24.00 10.22
CA GLN A 271 7.34 -24.33 11.56
C GLN A 271 8.09 -23.57 12.67
N LYS A 272 9.34 -23.14 12.44
CA LYS A 272 10.10 -22.32 13.41
C LYS A 272 9.57 -20.90 13.51
N ILE A 273 9.06 -20.34 12.42
CA ILE A 273 8.71 -18.91 12.35
C ILE A 273 7.19 -18.67 12.41
N CYS A 274 6.38 -19.71 12.19
CA CYS A 274 4.92 -19.62 12.23
C CYS A 274 4.38 -20.07 13.60
N THR A 275 3.37 -19.38 14.09
CA THR A 275 2.71 -19.71 15.37
C THR A 275 1.79 -20.91 15.28
N SER A 276 1.21 -21.17 14.11
CA SER A 276 0.31 -22.30 13.88
C SER A 276 1.07 -23.55 13.45
N ASN A 277 0.46 -24.72 13.64
CA ASN A 277 0.99 -25.99 13.18
C ASN A 277 0.85 -26.12 11.64
N ILE A 278 1.92 -25.87 10.92
CA ILE A 278 1.97 -25.97 9.46
C ILE A 278 1.84 -27.44 9.02
N LYS A 279 0.98 -27.69 8.04
CA LYS A 279 0.71 -29.03 7.52
C LYS A 279 1.53 -29.32 6.26
N ASN A 280 2.30 -30.41 6.28
CA ASN A 280 3.10 -30.88 5.12
C ASN A 280 2.32 -31.92 4.27
N GLU A 281 1.03 -31.63 4.05
CA GLU A 281 0.13 -32.43 3.23
C GLU A 281 -0.38 -31.55 2.08
N ALA A 282 -0.26 -32.05 0.85
CA ALA A 282 -0.71 -31.31 -0.34
C ALA A 282 -2.15 -30.82 -0.20
N GLY A 283 -2.37 -29.55 -0.53
CA GLY A 283 -3.68 -28.91 -0.48
C GLY A 283 -4.10 -28.40 0.90
N LYS A 284 -3.29 -28.48 1.93
CA LYS A 284 -3.63 -27.86 3.23
C LYS A 284 -3.29 -26.37 3.27
N CYS A 285 -4.24 -25.57 3.74
CA CYS A 285 -4.08 -24.14 3.98
C CYS A 285 -4.10 -23.87 5.48
N VAL A 286 -3.19 -23.06 5.98
CA VAL A 286 -3.08 -22.70 7.41
C VAL A 286 -2.91 -21.20 7.51
N TYR A 287 -3.86 -20.52 8.13
CA TYR A 287 -3.69 -19.13 8.56
C TYR A 287 -2.83 -19.09 9.81
N THR A 288 -1.86 -18.19 9.85
CA THR A 288 -0.85 -18.12 10.93
C THR A 288 -0.26 -16.72 11.04
N HIS A 289 0.43 -16.47 12.14
CA HIS A 289 1.21 -15.27 12.38
C HIS A 289 2.70 -15.62 12.45
N MET A 290 3.55 -14.66 12.10
CA MET A 290 4.96 -14.66 12.45
C MET A 290 5.18 -13.57 13.50
N LEU A 291 6.03 -13.85 14.49
CA LEU A 291 6.24 -12.98 15.64
C LEU A 291 7.67 -12.45 15.67
N ASN A 292 7.84 -11.30 16.32
CA ASN A 292 9.14 -10.84 16.77
C ASN A 292 9.60 -11.59 18.04
N PRO A 293 10.84 -11.40 18.52
CA PRO A 293 11.35 -12.07 19.72
C PRO A 293 10.56 -11.80 21.01
N ASP A 294 9.84 -10.68 21.08
CA ASP A 294 9.03 -10.30 22.25
C ASP A 294 7.57 -10.78 22.13
N GLY A 295 7.23 -11.51 21.08
CA GLY A 295 5.89 -12.06 20.86
C GLY A 295 4.92 -11.11 20.16
N GLY A 296 5.37 -9.94 19.72
CA GLY A 296 4.59 -9.03 18.87
C GLY A 296 4.42 -9.59 17.47
N ILE A 297 3.26 -9.33 16.84
CA ILE A 297 2.96 -9.80 15.48
C ILE A 297 3.77 -8.99 14.47
N GLU A 298 4.58 -9.68 13.65
CA GLU A 298 5.30 -9.08 12.53
C GLU A 298 4.48 -9.12 11.24
N THR A 299 3.76 -10.21 11.03
CA THR A 299 2.87 -10.37 9.88
C THR A 299 1.83 -11.44 10.13
N ASP A 300 0.68 -11.33 9.49
CA ASP A 300 -0.32 -12.36 9.34
C ASP A 300 -0.31 -12.88 7.89
N LEU A 301 -0.49 -14.18 7.73
CA LEU A 301 -0.36 -14.80 6.42
C LEU A 301 -1.04 -16.17 6.33
N THR A 302 -1.24 -16.63 5.11
CA THR A 302 -1.70 -17.99 4.84
C THR A 302 -0.55 -18.81 4.24
N VAL A 303 -0.23 -19.95 4.87
CA VAL A 303 0.71 -20.94 4.35
C VAL A 303 -0.07 -22.06 3.69
N VAL A 304 0.24 -22.37 2.44
CA VAL A 304 -0.42 -23.40 1.64
C VAL A 304 0.60 -24.43 1.20
N CYS A 305 0.37 -25.69 1.53
CA CYS A 305 1.19 -26.80 1.03
C CYS A 305 0.75 -27.15 -0.39
N ILE A 306 1.55 -26.83 -1.41
CA ILE A 306 1.25 -27.15 -2.81
C ILE A 306 1.49 -28.64 -3.06
N GLU A 307 2.62 -29.15 -2.62
CA GLU A 307 3.01 -30.54 -2.58
C GLU A 307 3.94 -30.76 -1.39
N LYS A 308 4.26 -31.98 -1.06
CA LYS A 308 5.20 -32.26 0.03
C LYS A 308 6.48 -31.43 -0.13
N ASP A 309 6.86 -30.72 0.92
CA ASP A 309 8.06 -29.87 0.97
C ASP A 309 8.07 -28.67 -0.02
N HIS A 310 6.90 -28.30 -0.56
CA HIS A 310 6.70 -27.14 -1.40
C HIS A 310 5.51 -26.32 -0.88
N PHE A 311 5.79 -25.10 -0.43
CA PHE A 311 4.82 -24.20 0.20
C PHE A 311 4.70 -22.88 -0.54
N ARG A 312 3.48 -22.34 -0.58
CA ARG A 312 3.21 -20.96 -0.96
C ARG A 312 2.75 -20.19 0.29
N ILE A 313 3.30 -19.00 0.45
CA ILE A 313 2.97 -18.05 1.50
C ILE A 313 2.25 -16.89 0.85
N ILE A 314 1.09 -16.51 1.39
CA ILE A 314 0.28 -15.39 0.91
C ILE A 314 0.19 -14.37 2.04
N SER A 315 0.62 -13.14 1.79
CA SER A 315 0.58 -12.03 2.76
C SER A 315 0.12 -10.72 2.14
N SER A 316 0.04 -9.66 2.92
CA SER A 316 -0.42 -8.35 2.46
C SER A 316 0.48 -7.78 1.35
N ALA A 317 -0.13 -7.06 0.41
CA ALA A 317 0.59 -6.32 -0.62
C ALA A 317 1.43 -5.17 -0.06
N ALA A 318 0.98 -4.55 1.03
CA ALA A 318 1.63 -3.41 1.66
C ALA A 318 2.94 -3.81 2.37
N THR A 319 2.99 -5.04 2.91
CA THR A 319 4.12 -5.53 3.71
C THR A 319 5.11 -6.39 2.93
N ARG A 320 4.97 -6.50 1.60
CA ARG A 320 5.73 -7.43 0.73
C ARG A 320 7.22 -7.50 1.03
N GLU A 321 7.92 -6.38 1.04
CA GLU A 321 9.38 -6.38 1.27
C GLU A 321 9.74 -6.63 2.74
N ARG A 322 8.91 -6.18 3.67
CA ARG A 322 9.05 -6.45 5.10
C ARG A 322 8.89 -7.94 5.40
N ASP A 323 7.83 -8.57 4.89
CA ASP A 323 7.55 -9.99 5.08
C ASP A 323 8.65 -10.85 4.47
N LYS A 324 9.05 -10.54 3.23
CA LYS A 324 10.16 -11.19 2.54
C LYS A 324 11.47 -11.09 3.32
N PHE A 325 11.77 -9.91 3.87
CA PHE A 325 12.94 -9.69 4.70
C PHE A 325 12.88 -10.51 5.99
N HIS A 326 11.74 -10.47 6.70
CA HIS A 326 11.54 -11.22 7.93
C HIS A 326 11.68 -12.74 7.70
N ILE A 327 11.03 -13.27 6.68
CA ILE A 327 11.14 -14.70 6.34
C ILE A 327 12.60 -15.07 6.02
N ASN A 328 13.27 -14.35 5.14
CA ASN A 328 14.66 -14.61 4.75
C ASN A 328 15.65 -14.52 5.92
N LYS A 329 15.41 -13.61 6.86
CA LYS A 329 16.26 -13.46 8.08
C LYS A 329 16.27 -14.72 8.92
N HIS A 330 15.20 -15.51 8.89
CA HIS A 330 15.02 -16.67 9.76
C HIS A 330 15.16 -18.02 9.04
N LEU A 331 15.20 -18.05 7.72
CA LEU A 331 15.43 -19.27 6.95
C LEU A 331 16.89 -19.73 7.05
N ALA A 332 17.10 -21.03 6.95
CA ALA A 332 18.44 -21.60 6.77
C ALA A 332 19.05 -21.11 5.44
N LYS A 333 20.38 -20.93 5.41
CA LYS A 333 21.09 -20.33 4.27
C LYS A 333 20.92 -21.07 2.94
N ASP A 334 20.61 -22.35 2.99
CA ASP A 334 20.40 -23.23 1.83
C ASP A 334 18.93 -23.37 1.44
N VAL A 335 18.03 -22.61 2.06
CA VAL A 335 16.60 -22.56 1.76
C VAL A 335 16.27 -21.23 1.10
N GLU A 336 15.85 -21.26 -0.16
CA GLU A 336 15.51 -20.09 -0.96
C GLU A 336 14.03 -19.74 -0.84
N LEU A 337 13.75 -18.45 -0.59
CA LEU A 337 12.43 -17.85 -0.71
C LEU A 337 12.31 -17.19 -2.09
N LYS A 338 11.43 -17.71 -2.92
CA LYS A 338 11.14 -17.14 -4.24
C LYS A 338 9.91 -16.24 -4.20
N ASP A 339 10.05 -14.99 -4.61
CA ASP A 339 8.92 -14.10 -4.81
C ASP A 339 8.27 -14.39 -6.19
N VAL A 340 7.01 -14.85 -6.16
CA VAL A 340 6.22 -15.19 -7.34
C VAL A 340 4.97 -14.33 -7.46
N THR A 341 4.96 -13.18 -6.77
CA THR A 341 3.79 -12.27 -6.71
C THR A 341 3.29 -11.90 -8.09
N ASP A 342 4.20 -11.48 -8.96
CA ASP A 342 3.86 -10.95 -10.28
C ASP A 342 3.60 -12.07 -11.34
N ASP A 343 3.82 -13.33 -10.97
CA ASP A 343 3.57 -14.51 -11.85
C ASP A 343 2.08 -14.86 -11.96
N TYR A 344 1.26 -14.43 -10.99
CA TYR A 344 -0.13 -14.86 -10.87
C TYR A 344 -1.08 -13.67 -10.68
N CYS A 345 -2.19 -13.72 -11.43
CA CYS A 345 -3.39 -12.99 -11.04
C CYS A 345 -4.27 -13.89 -10.15
N VAL A 346 -4.95 -13.28 -9.18
CA VAL A 346 -5.77 -14.02 -8.23
C VAL A 346 -7.19 -13.50 -8.24
N PHE A 347 -8.14 -14.36 -8.55
CA PHE A 347 -9.56 -14.06 -8.53
C PHE A 347 -10.23 -14.64 -7.29
N GLY A 348 -10.86 -13.82 -6.47
CA GLY A 348 -11.79 -14.25 -5.44
C GLY A 348 -13.19 -14.38 -6.01
N VAL A 349 -13.71 -15.59 -6.07
CA VAL A 349 -15.09 -15.92 -6.51
C VAL A 349 -15.89 -16.25 -5.27
N PHE A 350 -16.60 -15.28 -4.72
CA PHE A 350 -17.22 -15.37 -3.40
C PHE A 350 -18.75 -15.23 -3.47
N GLY A 351 -19.46 -15.89 -2.54
CA GLY A 351 -20.90 -15.83 -2.44
C GLY A 351 -21.56 -17.22 -2.54
N PRO A 352 -22.83 -17.34 -2.13
CA PRO A 352 -23.53 -18.64 -2.03
C PRO A 352 -23.65 -19.38 -3.35
N LYS A 353 -23.70 -18.67 -4.48
CA LYS A 353 -23.77 -19.29 -5.83
C LYS A 353 -22.40 -19.55 -6.46
N SER A 354 -21.29 -19.23 -5.78
CA SER A 354 -19.92 -19.44 -6.31
C SER A 354 -19.64 -20.88 -6.73
N ARG A 355 -20.12 -21.88 -5.94
CA ARG A 355 -19.97 -23.29 -6.30
C ARG A 355 -20.69 -23.65 -7.60
N ALA A 356 -21.90 -23.14 -7.80
CA ALA A 356 -22.66 -23.40 -9.02
C ALA A 356 -21.95 -22.80 -10.24
N LEU A 357 -21.45 -21.59 -10.12
CA LEU A 357 -20.62 -20.97 -11.17
C LEU A 357 -19.36 -21.81 -11.45
N MET A 358 -18.62 -22.24 -10.41
CA MET A 358 -17.42 -23.03 -10.61
C MET A 358 -17.71 -24.36 -11.31
N LYS A 359 -18.83 -25.01 -11.00
CA LYS A 359 -19.29 -26.24 -11.68
C LYS A 359 -19.68 -26.02 -13.15
N SER A 360 -20.15 -24.80 -13.52
CA SER A 360 -20.51 -24.52 -14.92
C SER A 360 -19.30 -24.35 -15.83
N ILE A 361 -18.12 -24.00 -15.27
CA ILE A 361 -16.89 -23.72 -16.03
C ILE A 361 -15.79 -24.78 -15.86
N SER A 362 -15.98 -25.73 -14.94
CA SER A 362 -15.00 -26.79 -14.67
C SER A 362 -15.73 -28.14 -14.41
N LYS A 363 -15.14 -29.22 -14.89
CA LYS A 363 -15.62 -30.60 -14.63
C LYS A 363 -15.15 -31.16 -13.29
N ASP A 364 -14.33 -30.40 -12.55
CA ASP A 364 -13.83 -30.82 -11.24
C ASP A 364 -14.95 -30.88 -10.19
N ASN A 365 -14.73 -31.70 -9.16
CA ASN A 365 -15.71 -31.83 -8.09
C ASN A 365 -15.54 -30.75 -7.02
N PHE A 366 -16.56 -29.89 -6.84
CA PHE A 366 -16.62 -28.81 -5.86
C PHE A 366 -17.48 -29.13 -4.64
N GLU A 367 -17.95 -30.37 -4.47
CA GLU A 367 -18.73 -30.77 -3.28
C GLU A 367 -17.88 -30.70 -2.01
N ASN A 368 -18.53 -30.50 -0.87
CA ASN A 368 -17.85 -30.29 0.42
C ASN A 368 -16.91 -31.44 0.78
N ASP A 369 -17.29 -32.69 0.49
CA ASP A 369 -16.47 -33.86 0.82
C ASP A 369 -15.20 -33.96 -0.05
N ASN A 370 -15.23 -33.39 -1.26
CA ASN A 370 -14.14 -33.42 -2.24
C ASN A 370 -13.32 -32.13 -2.28
N PHE A 371 -13.85 -31.04 -1.75
CA PHE A 371 -13.17 -29.76 -1.67
C PHE A 371 -13.57 -29.03 -0.39
N ARG A 372 -12.95 -29.42 0.74
CA ARG A 372 -13.27 -28.89 2.07
C ARG A 372 -12.76 -27.46 2.26
N PHE A 373 -13.39 -26.73 3.16
CA PHE A 373 -12.87 -25.42 3.60
C PHE A 373 -11.41 -25.55 4.11
N SER A 374 -10.61 -24.51 3.89
CA SER A 374 -9.17 -24.49 4.21
C SER A 374 -8.35 -25.56 3.52
N THR A 375 -8.76 -25.93 2.29
CA THR A 375 -7.98 -26.79 1.40
C THR A 375 -7.81 -26.18 0.02
N ALA A 376 -6.87 -26.71 -0.73
CA ALA A 376 -6.55 -26.29 -2.08
C ALA A 376 -6.27 -27.46 -3.00
N LYS A 377 -6.52 -27.30 -4.28
CA LYS A 377 -6.20 -28.28 -5.31
C LYS A 377 -6.07 -27.62 -6.67
N TYR A 378 -5.50 -28.32 -7.61
CA TYR A 378 -5.60 -27.95 -9.02
C TYR A 378 -6.99 -28.29 -9.56
N ILE A 379 -7.56 -27.34 -10.30
CA ILE A 379 -8.73 -27.53 -11.14
C ILE A 379 -8.38 -27.24 -12.59
N THR A 380 -9.23 -27.65 -13.52
CA THR A 380 -9.04 -27.40 -14.95
C THR A 380 -10.22 -26.59 -15.49
N ILE A 381 -9.92 -25.40 -16.05
CA ILE A 381 -10.89 -24.54 -16.73
C ILE A 381 -10.38 -24.32 -18.15
N GLU A 382 -11.16 -24.70 -19.17
CA GLU A 382 -10.79 -24.55 -20.59
C GLU A 382 -9.38 -25.14 -20.93
N GLY A 383 -9.01 -26.24 -20.31
CA GLY A 383 -7.69 -26.87 -20.46
C GLY A 383 -6.56 -26.22 -19.69
N ILE A 384 -6.81 -25.10 -18.99
CA ILE A 384 -5.85 -24.40 -18.15
C ILE A 384 -5.90 -24.97 -16.73
N LYS A 385 -4.75 -25.43 -16.23
CA LYS A 385 -4.60 -25.95 -14.87
C LYS A 385 -4.39 -24.80 -13.90
N ILE A 386 -5.32 -24.61 -12.95
CA ILE A 386 -5.37 -23.47 -12.02
C ILE A 386 -5.29 -24.00 -10.59
N TRP A 387 -4.36 -23.47 -9.81
CA TRP A 387 -4.34 -23.71 -8.37
C TRP A 387 -5.49 -22.95 -7.72
N THR A 388 -6.34 -23.66 -6.99
CA THR A 388 -7.54 -23.08 -6.39
C THR A 388 -7.60 -23.40 -4.91
N GLN A 389 -7.83 -22.39 -4.09
CA GLN A 389 -7.99 -22.52 -2.65
C GLN A 389 -9.47 -22.33 -2.29
N ARG A 390 -10.01 -23.18 -1.44
CA ARG A 390 -11.34 -22.98 -0.87
C ARG A 390 -11.22 -22.14 0.41
N LEU A 391 -11.02 -20.85 0.21
CA LEU A 391 -10.93 -19.82 1.22
C LEU A 391 -11.84 -18.64 0.83
N SER A 392 -12.17 -17.82 1.81
CA SER A 392 -12.91 -16.58 1.62
C SER A 392 -12.58 -15.63 2.76
N TYR A 393 -12.45 -14.36 2.43
CA TYR A 393 -12.23 -13.29 3.41
C TYR A 393 -13.48 -12.42 3.62
N VAL A 394 -14.63 -12.85 3.06
CA VAL A 394 -15.90 -12.10 3.09
C VAL A 394 -17.01 -12.81 3.85
N GLY A 395 -16.71 -13.89 4.57
CA GLY A 395 -17.69 -14.65 5.36
C GLY A 395 -18.60 -15.57 4.55
N GLU A 396 -18.53 -15.54 3.22
CA GLU A 396 -19.34 -16.34 2.32
C GLU A 396 -18.54 -17.54 1.75
N LEU A 397 -19.25 -18.50 1.15
CA LEU A 397 -18.61 -19.57 0.38
C LEU A 397 -17.70 -18.94 -0.70
N GLY A 398 -16.48 -19.46 -0.84
CA GLY A 398 -15.56 -18.85 -1.78
C GLY A 398 -14.44 -19.74 -2.29
N TYR A 399 -13.89 -19.29 -3.41
CA TYR A 399 -12.74 -19.88 -4.07
C TYR A 399 -11.79 -18.79 -4.53
N GLU A 400 -10.51 -18.97 -4.25
CA GLU A 400 -9.42 -18.12 -4.75
C GLU A 400 -8.71 -18.86 -5.87
N LEU A 401 -8.72 -18.31 -7.07
CA LEU A 401 -8.14 -18.90 -8.27
C LEU A 401 -6.80 -18.22 -8.59
N TYR A 402 -5.72 -18.96 -8.49
CA TYR A 402 -4.36 -18.51 -8.79
C TYR A 402 -4.04 -18.83 -10.25
N VAL A 403 -4.25 -17.90 -11.12
CA VAL A 403 -4.11 -18.00 -12.57
C VAL A 403 -2.79 -17.41 -13.01
N LYS A 404 -2.02 -18.09 -13.86
CA LYS A 404 -0.81 -17.48 -14.45
C LYS A 404 -1.19 -16.21 -15.21
N SER A 405 -0.40 -15.15 -15.06
CA SER A 405 -0.72 -13.81 -15.60
C SER A 405 -1.04 -13.83 -17.10
N LYS A 406 -0.35 -14.68 -17.88
CA LYS A 406 -0.60 -14.85 -19.33
C LYS A 406 -2.01 -15.38 -19.69
N ASP A 407 -2.64 -16.12 -18.77
CA ASP A 407 -3.95 -16.76 -18.99
C ASP A 407 -5.07 -15.99 -18.28
N ALA A 408 -4.72 -14.96 -17.49
CA ALA A 408 -5.65 -14.27 -16.59
C ALA A 408 -6.80 -13.57 -17.31
N LYS A 409 -6.51 -12.90 -18.43
CA LYS A 409 -7.56 -12.23 -19.23
C LYS A 409 -8.62 -13.22 -19.71
N LYS A 410 -8.18 -14.35 -20.26
CA LYS A 410 -9.10 -15.41 -20.74
C LYS A 410 -9.99 -15.93 -19.61
N ILE A 411 -9.41 -16.17 -18.42
CA ILE A 411 -10.18 -16.67 -17.27
C ILE A 411 -11.13 -15.62 -16.73
N TYR A 412 -10.72 -14.33 -16.69
CA TYR A 412 -11.58 -13.22 -16.30
C TYR A 412 -12.82 -13.13 -17.21
N GLU A 413 -12.61 -13.09 -18.53
CA GLU A 413 -13.69 -13.03 -19.53
C GLU A 413 -14.66 -14.23 -19.40
N LEU A 414 -14.12 -15.41 -19.13
CA LEU A 414 -14.91 -16.63 -18.94
C LEU A 414 -15.75 -16.55 -17.65
N LEU A 415 -15.19 -16.06 -16.55
CA LEU A 415 -15.92 -15.84 -15.30
C LEU A 415 -17.04 -14.82 -15.49
N ILE A 416 -16.79 -13.70 -16.15
CA ILE A 416 -17.81 -12.68 -16.44
C ILE A 416 -18.93 -13.24 -17.30
N ASN A 417 -18.59 -13.96 -18.38
CA ASN A 417 -19.59 -14.45 -19.33
C ASN A 417 -20.51 -15.53 -18.73
N ASN A 418 -19.93 -16.51 -18.03
CA ASN A 418 -20.73 -17.56 -17.37
C ASN A 418 -21.36 -17.07 -16.06
N GLY A 419 -20.78 -16.06 -15.43
CA GLY A 419 -21.28 -15.48 -14.19
C GLY A 419 -22.63 -14.77 -14.31
N LYS A 420 -23.04 -14.39 -15.53
CA LYS A 420 -24.33 -13.73 -15.80
C LYS A 420 -25.52 -14.55 -15.27
N ASP A 421 -25.49 -15.86 -15.45
CA ASP A 421 -26.56 -16.77 -15.01
C ASP A 421 -26.64 -16.90 -13.48
N PHE A 422 -25.61 -16.43 -12.77
CA PHE A 422 -25.49 -16.48 -11.31
C PHE A 422 -25.54 -15.08 -10.69
N ASN A 423 -25.87 -14.03 -11.47
CA ASN A 423 -25.85 -12.63 -11.05
C ASN A 423 -24.48 -12.21 -10.49
N LEU A 424 -23.40 -12.60 -11.14
CA LEU A 424 -22.05 -12.19 -10.77
C LEU A 424 -21.89 -10.68 -10.98
N SER A 425 -21.33 -9.99 -9.99
CA SER A 425 -20.83 -8.62 -10.10
C SER A 425 -19.33 -8.55 -9.84
N ASN A 426 -18.64 -7.68 -10.55
CA ASN A 426 -17.33 -7.24 -10.12
C ASN A 426 -17.47 -6.49 -8.79
N CYS A 427 -16.51 -6.69 -7.87
CA CYS A 427 -16.52 -6.10 -6.54
C CYS A 427 -15.14 -5.54 -6.20
N GLY A 428 -15.12 -4.39 -5.54
CA GLY A 428 -13.91 -3.72 -5.11
C GLY A 428 -13.56 -3.98 -3.65
N MET A 429 -12.47 -3.37 -3.23
CA MET A 429 -11.94 -3.55 -1.88
C MET A 429 -12.82 -2.97 -0.79
N HIS A 430 -13.61 -1.92 -1.05
CA HIS A 430 -14.54 -1.39 -0.05
C HIS A 430 -15.61 -2.40 0.33
N ALA A 431 -16.18 -3.12 -0.64
CA ALA A 431 -17.11 -4.20 -0.36
C ALA A 431 -16.45 -5.34 0.44
N MET A 432 -15.21 -5.71 0.09
CA MET A 432 -14.46 -6.72 0.84
C MET A 432 -14.25 -6.29 2.30
N ASP A 433 -13.85 -5.04 2.55
CA ASP A 433 -13.65 -4.52 3.90
C ASP A 433 -14.94 -4.47 4.72
N ILE A 434 -16.05 -4.10 4.12
CA ILE A 434 -17.36 -4.13 4.77
C ILE A 434 -17.69 -5.58 5.19
N MET A 435 -17.62 -6.53 4.27
CA MET A 435 -18.00 -7.91 4.49
C MET A 435 -17.10 -8.62 5.50
N ARG A 436 -15.77 -8.38 5.46
CA ARG A 436 -14.86 -8.98 6.44
C ARG A 436 -15.13 -8.45 7.85
N MET A 437 -15.43 -7.15 7.99
CA MET A 437 -15.79 -6.55 9.29
C MET A 437 -17.09 -7.11 9.84
N GLU A 438 -18.13 -7.23 9.02
CA GLU A 438 -19.41 -7.84 9.42
C GLU A 438 -19.24 -9.30 9.84
N SER A 439 -18.31 -10.02 9.20
CA SER A 439 -17.97 -11.41 9.52
C SER A 439 -17.02 -11.57 10.71
N GLY A 440 -16.55 -10.47 11.30
CA GLY A 440 -15.62 -10.50 12.43
C GLY A 440 -14.21 -10.94 12.08
N PHE A 441 -13.80 -10.86 10.80
CA PHE A 441 -12.43 -11.13 10.39
C PHE A 441 -11.54 -9.93 10.68
N LEU A 442 -10.68 -10.10 11.67
CA LEU A 442 -9.74 -9.06 12.08
C LEU A 442 -8.69 -8.85 11.00
N HIS A 443 -8.28 -7.62 10.87
CA HIS A 443 -7.17 -7.21 10.03
C HIS A 443 -6.02 -6.79 10.94
N TRP A 444 -4.83 -7.35 10.71
CA TRP A 444 -3.63 -6.91 11.42
C TRP A 444 -3.03 -5.67 10.71
N GLY A 445 -2.68 -4.65 11.48
CA GLY A 445 -2.06 -3.41 11.00
C GLY A 445 -2.96 -2.20 11.13
#